data_545b41a2406e6634056f4830206c8444
#
_entry.id   545b41a2406e6634056f4830206c8444
#
_cell.length_a   1.000
_cell.length_b   1.000
_cell.length_c   1.000
_cell.angle_alpha   90.00
_cell.angle_beta   90.00
_cell.angle_gamma   90.00
#
_symmetry.space_group_name_H-M   'P 1'
#
loop_
_entity.id
_entity.type
_entity.pdbx_description
1 polymer ?
#
loop_
_entity_poly.entity_id
_entity_poly.type
_entity_poly.pdbx_seq_one_letter_code
_entity_poly.pdbx_strand_id
1 'polypeptide(L)'
;GYFLFSYVNDSWLVPLISWLPDWADPFNGWIKGLLFGDVFTLMLPVIVFAFAILGNLLASPFNGLLSEEVLVLYQPGFSGPPLTVSHLSKMMVRTLLREFRKLTYYLPRALVLVVLSLIPLINLISPFLWLVFGAWIAALQFLDYAADNQGYSFEETLASLQQQRVRTLGFGALILLVSLVPILNFLVIPVTVIAATRYWLDRYQPA
;
A
#
# COMPACT_ATOMS: atom_id res chain seq x y z
N GLY A 1 10.28 14.63 22.30
CA GLY A 1 11.61 14.16 21.85
C GLY A 1 12.49 13.68 23.00
N TYR A 2 12.69 14.49 24.06
CA TYR A 2 13.63 14.18 25.16
C TYR A 2 13.22 12.95 25.98
N PHE A 3 11.93 12.78 26.25
CA PHE A 3 11.42 11.65 27.04
C PHE A 3 11.61 10.30 26.32
N LEU A 4 11.37 10.24 25.03
CA LEU A 4 11.60 9.05 24.20
C LEU A 4 13.09 8.73 24.10
N PHE A 5 13.93 9.75 23.95
CA PHE A 5 15.37 9.59 23.94
C PHE A 5 15.90 9.00 25.25
N SER A 6 15.48 9.56 26.40
CA SER A 6 15.85 9.07 27.73
C SER A 6 15.37 7.62 27.93
N TYR A 7 14.14 7.31 27.55
CA TYR A 7 13.59 5.97 27.69
C TYR A 7 14.36 4.92 26.87
N VAL A 8 14.66 5.22 25.59
CA VAL A 8 15.43 4.32 24.72
C VAL A 8 16.87 4.19 25.22
N ASN A 9 17.50 5.29 25.64
CA ASN A 9 18.84 5.27 26.19
C ASN A 9 18.92 4.39 27.45
N ASP A 10 18.05 4.61 28.42
CA ASP A 10 18.14 3.98 29.72
C ASP A 10 17.62 2.53 29.74
N SER A 11 16.59 2.25 28.92
CA SER A 11 15.97 0.92 28.92
C SER A 11 16.62 -0.07 27.95
N TRP A 12 17.27 0.41 26.88
CA TRP A 12 17.80 -0.46 25.82
C TRP A 12 19.29 -0.25 25.55
N LEU A 13 19.74 1.00 25.38
CA LEU A 13 21.14 1.25 25.01
C LEU A 13 22.10 1.05 26.17
N VAL A 14 21.78 1.53 27.36
CA VAL A 14 22.66 1.37 28.54
C VAL A 14 22.84 -0.10 28.90
N PRO A 15 21.78 -0.93 28.99
CA PRO A 15 21.95 -2.36 29.23
C PRO A 15 22.72 -3.10 28.14
N LEU A 16 22.53 -2.69 26.86
CA LEU A 16 23.23 -3.30 25.73
C LEU A 16 24.72 -3.02 25.72
N ILE A 17 25.13 -1.87 26.24
CA ILE A 17 26.54 -1.44 26.27
C ILE A 17 27.22 -1.85 27.57
N SER A 18 26.49 -2.07 28.65
CA SER A 18 27.03 -2.41 29.98
C SER A 18 27.83 -3.72 30.05
N TRP A 19 27.71 -4.58 29.05
CA TRP A 19 28.50 -5.83 28.95
C TRP A 19 29.79 -5.66 28.13
N LEU A 20 30.06 -4.46 27.57
CA LEU A 20 31.31 -4.19 26.87
C LEU A 20 32.44 -4.11 27.85
N PRO A 21 33.66 -4.61 27.49
CA PRO A 21 34.86 -4.51 28.32
C PRO A 21 35.29 -3.06 28.55
N ASP A 22 35.95 -2.78 29.70
CA ASP A 22 36.36 -1.44 30.13
C ASP A 22 37.20 -0.69 29.09
N TRP A 23 37.94 -1.40 28.21
CA TRP A 23 38.71 -0.76 27.14
C TRP A 23 37.84 -0.05 26.09
N ALA A 24 36.55 -0.36 26.02
CA ALA A 24 35.62 0.24 25.09
C ALA A 24 34.98 1.56 25.61
N ASP A 25 35.19 1.91 26.89
CA ASP A 25 34.65 3.12 27.53
C ASP A 25 34.92 4.42 26.77
N PRO A 26 36.12 4.67 26.20
CA PRO A 26 36.37 5.87 25.41
C PRO A 26 35.49 5.96 24.15
N PHE A 27 35.00 4.83 23.66
CA PHE A 27 34.17 4.72 22.44
C PHE A 27 32.67 4.69 22.73
N ASN A 28 32.26 4.61 24.01
CA ASN A 28 30.86 4.52 24.39
C ASN A 28 29.97 5.60 23.79
N GLY A 29 30.44 6.82 23.65
CA GLY A 29 29.72 7.92 22.99
C GLY A 29 29.46 7.66 21.50
N TRP A 30 30.47 7.14 20.81
CA TRP A 30 30.39 6.79 19.40
C TRP A 30 29.47 5.57 19.16
N ILE A 31 29.59 4.55 20.01
CA ILE A 31 28.77 3.34 19.95
C ILE A 31 27.30 3.69 20.18
N LYS A 32 27.00 4.53 21.19
CA LYS A 32 25.65 5.05 21.43
C LYS A 32 25.12 5.84 20.25
N GLY A 33 25.92 6.71 19.65
CA GLY A 33 25.57 7.51 18.49
C GLY A 33 25.26 6.65 17.27
N LEU A 34 26.06 5.62 17.00
CA LEU A 34 25.83 4.66 15.91
C LEU A 34 24.55 3.85 16.15
N LEU A 35 24.40 3.22 17.32
CA LEU A 35 23.23 2.43 17.66
C LEU A 35 21.94 3.27 17.62
N PHE A 36 21.99 4.52 18.09
CA PHE A 36 20.86 5.43 18.03
C PHE A 36 20.54 5.84 16.60
N GLY A 37 21.55 6.12 15.79
CA GLY A 37 21.43 6.42 14.36
C GLY A 37 20.82 5.26 13.59
N ASP A 38 21.26 4.03 13.86
CA ASP A 38 20.74 2.82 13.23
C ASP A 38 19.28 2.55 13.63
N VAL A 39 18.94 2.66 14.92
CA VAL A 39 17.56 2.53 15.40
C VAL A 39 16.65 3.58 14.76
N PHE A 40 17.10 4.85 14.68
CA PHE A 40 16.33 5.91 14.04
C PHE A 40 16.18 5.66 12.55
N THR A 41 17.24 5.23 11.87
CA THR A 41 17.24 4.91 10.44
C THR A 41 16.31 3.74 10.12
N LEU A 42 16.21 2.74 11.01
CA LEU A 42 15.28 1.61 10.86
C LEU A 42 13.83 2.00 11.21
N MET A 43 13.64 2.86 12.21
CA MET A 43 12.31 3.30 12.65
C MET A 43 11.64 4.24 11.64
N LEU A 44 12.41 5.11 10.98
CA LEU A 44 11.85 6.08 10.04
C LEU A 44 11.07 5.42 8.88
N PRO A 45 11.60 4.42 8.15
CA PRO A 45 10.84 3.70 7.13
C PRO A 45 9.59 3.02 7.68
N VAL A 46 9.65 2.44 8.88
CA VAL A 46 8.50 1.78 9.53
C VAL A 46 7.40 2.81 9.82
N ILE A 47 7.75 3.97 10.36
CA ILE A 47 6.82 5.06 10.64
C ILE A 47 6.20 5.58 9.33
N VAL A 48 7.02 5.87 8.31
CA VAL A 48 6.56 6.34 7.00
C VAL A 48 5.61 5.32 6.37
N PHE A 49 5.95 4.04 6.44
CA PHE A 49 5.11 2.96 5.91
C PHE A 49 3.78 2.83 6.67
N ALA A 50 3.80 2.94 7.99
CA ALA A 50 2.59 2.93 8.82
C ALA A 50 1.67 4.12 8.47
N PHE A 51 2.24 5.33 8.33
CA PHE A 51 1.47 6.50 7.90
C PHE A 51 0.92 6.37 6.48
N ALA A 52 1.67 5.76 5.57
CA ALA A 52 1.20 5.49 4.22
C ALA A 52 0.01 4.52 4.20
N ILE A 53 0.06 3.45 5.00
CA ILE A 53 -1.07 2.52 5.16
C ILE A 53 -2.29 3.23 5.75
N LEU A 54 -2.11 3.98 6.84
CA LEU A 54 -3.21 4.72 7.49
C LEU A 54 -3.82 5.76 6.53
N GLY A 55 -2.98 6.50 5.79
CA GLY A 55 -3.44 7.46 4.79
C GLY A 55 -4.27 6.80 3.69
N ASN A 56 -3.82 5.65 3.19
CA ASN A 56 -4.56 4.88 2.19
C ASN A 56 -5.89 4.34 2.74
N LEU A 57 -5.90 3.83 3.96
CA LEU A 57 -7.13 3.37 4.64
C LEU A 57 -8.15 4.50 4.80
N LEU A 58 -7.70 5.70 5.18
CA LEU A 58 -8.57 6.87 5.33
C LEU A 58 -9.06 7.42 3.99
N ALA A 59 -8.24 7.36 2.93
CA ALA A 59 -8.61 7.80 1.59
C ALA A 59 -9.53 6.81 0.87
N SER A 60 -9.48 5.54 1.22
CA SER A 60 -10.18 4.44 0.53
C SER A 60 -11.69 4.64 0.41
N PRO A 61 -12.45 5.07 1.44
CA PRO A 61 -13.88 5.34 1.29
C PRO A 61 -14.18 6.44 0.28
N PHE A 62 -13.35 7.49 0.22
CA PHE A 62 -13.52 8.59 -0.74
C PHE A 62 -13.25 8.13 -2.16
N ASN A 63 -12.25 7.26 -2.36
CA ASN A 63 -11.98 6.65 -3.64
C ASN A 63 -13.13 5.74 -4.09
N GLY A 64 -13.77 5.02 -3.16
CA GLY A 64 -14.96 4.24 -3.40
C GLY A 64 -16.14 5.11 -3.86
N LEU A 65 -16.41 6.23 -3.20
CA LEU A 65 -17.45 7.18 -3.60
C LEU A 65 -17.16 7.78 -4.97
N LEU A 66 -15.93 8.17 -5.25
CA LEU A 66 -15.55 8.69 -6.56
C LEU A 66 -15.77 7.64 -7.66
N SER A 67 -15.41 6.39 -7.41
CA SER A 67 -15.66 5.28 -8.34
C SER A 67 -17.16 5.06 -8.57
N GLU A 68 -17.98 5.17 -7.52
CA GLU A 68 -19.44 5.06 -7.62
C GLU A 68 -20.04 6.15 -8.53
N GLU A 69 -19.62 7.39 -8.37
CA GLU A 69 -20.05 8.50 -9.24
C GLU A 69 -19.66 8.28 -10.71
N VAL A 70 -18.48 7.72 -10.95
CA VAL A 70 -18.04 7.36 -12.31
C VAL A 70 -18.92 6.24 -12.89
N LEU A 71 -19.30 5.25 -12.08
CA LEU A 71 -20.23 4.19 -12.52
C LEU A 71 -21.60 4.76 -12.90
N VAL A 72 -22.13 5.70 -12.11
CA VAL A 72 -23.41 6.40 -12.43
C VAL A 72 -23.32 7.10 -13.78
N LEU A 73 -22.18 7.73 -14.09
CA LEU A 73 -21.99 8.46 -15.35
C LEU A 73 -21.83 7.57 -16.59
N TYR A 74 -21.18 6.41 -16.43
CA TYR A 74 -20.73 5.60 -17.56
C TYR A 74 -21.42 4.25 -17.71
N GLN A 75 -22.17 3.78 -16.70
CA GLN A 75 -22.89 2.49 -16.77
C GLN A 75 -24.40 2.74 -16.84
N PRO A 76 -25.03 2.53 -18.00
CA PRO A 76 -26.49 2.66 -18.12
C PRO A 76 -27.22 1.74 -17.14
N GLY A 77 -28.17 2.28 -16.40
CA GLY A 77 -28.96 1.53 -15.42
C GLY A 77 -28.29 1.35 -14.05
N PHE A 78 -27.04 1.77 -13.86
CA PHE A 78 -26.45 1.83 -12.52
C PHE A 78 -27.00 3.07 -11.80
N SER A 79 -27.65 2.84 -10.67
CA SER A 79 -28.07 3.90 -9.75
C SER A 79 -27.36 3.69 -8.43
N GLY A 80 -26.49 4.64 -8.06
CA GLY A 80 -25.87 4.65 -6.75
C GLY A 80 -26.97 4.72 -5.67
N PRO A 81 -26.80 4.04 -4.52
CA PRO A 81 -27.72 4.17 -3.41
C PRO A 81 -27.71 5.60 -2.87
N PRO A 82 -28.82 6.07 -2.28
CA PRO A 82 -28.91 7.45 -1.78
C PRO A 82 -27.84 7.71 -0.71
N LEU A 83 -27.19 8.86 -0.76
CA LEU A 83 -26.16 9.30 0.19
C LEU A 83 -26.77 9.57 1.59
N THR A 84 -27.16 8.50 2.26
CA THR A 84 -27.62 8.53 3.65
C THR A 84 -26.48 8.22 4.61
N VAL A 85 -26.53 8.73 5.83
CA VAL A 85 -25.52 8.42 6.87
C VAL A 85 -25.40 6.91 7.09
N SER A 86 -26.50 6.18 7.04
CA SER A 86 -26.51 4.71 7.14
C SER A 86 -25.80 4.04 5.97
N HIS A 87 -25.99 4.55 4.75
CA HIS A 87 -25.29 4.02 3.57
C HIS A 87 -23.78 4.29 3.66
N LEU A 88 -23.41 5.54 3.96
CA LEU A 88 -22.01 5.93 4.09
C LEU A 88 -21.27 5.11 5.17
N SER A 89 -21.89 4.90 6.34
CA SER A 89 -21.26 4.09 7.39
C SER A 89 -21.06 2.63 6.98
N LYS A 90 -22.03 2.01 6.31
CA LYS A 90 -21.90 0.64 5.79
C LYS A 90 -20.84 0.55 4.70
N MET A 91 -20.79 1.52 3.80
CA MET A 91 -19.78 1.61 2.76
C MET A 91 -18.38 1.76 3.37
N MET A 92 -18.19 2.64 4.34
CA MET A 92 -16.91 2.81 5.03
C MET A 92 -16.42 1.50 5.66
N VAL A 93 -17.29 0.80 6.41
CA VAL A 93 -16.93 -0.47 7.04
C VAL A 93 -16.58 -1.53 5.97
N ARG A 94 -17.40 -1.64 4.92
CA ARG A 94 -17.15 -2.57 3.80
C ARG A 94 -15.80 -2.30 3.15
N THR A 95 -15.53 -1.06 2.80
CA THR A 95 -14.28 -0.65 2.14
C THR A 95 -13.06 -0.89 3.04
N LEU A 96 -13.15 -0.56 4.34
CA LEU A 96 -12.07 -0.84 5.28
C LEU A 96 -11.79 -2.34 5.42
N LEU A 97 -12.82 -3.18 5.56
CA LEU A 97 -12.67 -4.63 5.58
C LEU A 97 -12.02 -5.17 4.30
N ARG A 98 -12.36 -4.57 3.16
CA ARG A 98 -11.78 -4.93 1.87
C ARG A 98 -10.31 -4.52 1.77
N GLU A 99 -9.92 -3.36 2.29
CA GLU A 99 -8.52 -2.95 2.41
C GLU A 99 -7.71 -3.92 3.30
N PHE A 100 -8.29 -4.39 4.41
CA PHE A 100 -7.64 -5.42 5.22
C PHE A 100 -7.42 -6.73 4.44
N ARG A 101 -8.39 -7.17 3.64
CA ARG A 101 -8.21 -8.35 2.76
C ARG A 101 -7.10 -8.14 1.73
N LYS A 102 -6.99 -6.96 1.15
CA LYS A 102 -5.87 -6.61 0.27
C LYS A 102 -4.54 -6.72 1.01
N LEU A 103 -4.44 -6.20 2.23
CA LEU A 103 -3.22 -6.31 3.05
C LEU A 103 -2.86 -7.78 3.32
N THR A 104 -3.81 -8.63 3.68
CA THR A 104 -3.55 -10.06 3.89
C THR A 104 -3.12 -10.78 2.59
N TYR A 105 -3.51 -10.29 1.43
CA TYR A 105 -3.04 -10.77 0.15
C TYR A 105 -1.63 -10.29 -0.19
N TYR A 106 -1.30 -9.01 0.11
CA TYR A 106 -0.02 -8.39 -0.26
C TYR A 106 1.12 -8.80 0.67
N LEU A 107 0.89 -8.78 1.98
CA LEU A 107 1.95 -8.95 2.98
C LEU A 107 2.74 -10.27 2.81
N PRO A 108 2.10 -11.44 2.70
CA PRO A 108 2.83 -12.70 2.54
C PRO A 108 3.68 -12.72 1.26
N ARG A 109 3.17 -12.13 0.17
CA ARG A 109 3.88 -12.07 -1.12
C ARG A 109 5.05 -11.11 -1.07
N ALA A 110 4.87 -9.96 -0.43
CA ALA A 110 5.94 -9.00 -0.19
C ALA A 110 7.04 -9.63 0.68
N LEU A 111 6.67 -10.36 1.74
CA LEU A 111 7.63 -11.06 2.59
C LEU A 111 8.44 -12.08 1.81
N VAL A 112 7.81 -12.88 0.95
CA VAL A 112 8.50 -13.82 0.06
C VAL A 112 9.48 -13.06 -0.84
N LEU A 113 9.08 -11.93 -1.43
CA LEU A 113 9.98 -11.12 -2.26
C LEU A 113 11.16 -10.56 -1.46
N VAL A 114 10.94 -10.11 -0.23
CA VAL A 114 12.03 -9.68 0.67
C VAL A 114 13.01 -10.81 0.89
N VAL A 115 12.54 -12.00 1.26
CA VAL A 115 13.40 -13.17 1.47
C VAL A 115 14.17 -13.54 0.19
N LEU A 116 13.51 -13.54 -0.96
CA LEU A 116 14.16 -13.78 -2.26
C LEU A 116 15.22 -12.73 -2.57
N SER A 117 14.99 -11.46 -2.21
CA SER A 117 15.95 -10.38 -2.42
C SER A 117 17.23 -10.51 -1.59
N LEU A 118 17.22 -11.32 -0.53
CA LEU A 118 18.42 -11.60 0.28
C LEU A 118 19.35 -12.63 -0.36
N ILE A 119 18.88 -13.37 -1.38
CA ILE A 119 19.67 -14.37 -2.06
C ILE A 119 20.53 -13.70 -3.14
N PRO A 120 21.88 -13.80 -3.12
CA PRO A 120 22.76 -12.98 -3.96
C PRO A 120 22.48 -13.05 -5.47
N LEU A 121 22.19 -14.23 -6.01
CA LEU A 121 21.86 -14.41 -7.44
C LEU A 121 20.48 -13.84 -7.78
N ILE A 122 19.50 -13.99 -6.89
CA ILE A 122 18.13 -13.50 -7.09
C ILE A 122 18.07 -11.99 -6.89
N ASN A 123 18.95 -11.43 -6.06
CA ASN A 123 19.03 -9.98 -5.82
C ASN A 123 19.24 -9.17 -7.12
N LEU A 124 19.96 -9.73 -8.10
CA LEU A 124 20.14 -9.07 -9.41
C LEU A 124 18.82 -8.83 -10.16
N ILE A 125 17.86 -9.74 -10.06
CA ILE A 125 16.55 -9.63 -10.70
C ILE A 125 15.46 -9.08 -9.77
N SER A 126 15.77 -8.95 -8.49
CA SER A 126 14.84 -8.48 -7.45
C SER A 126 14.16 -7.15 -7.79
N PRO A 127 14.83 -6.09 -8.34
CA PRO A 127 14.16 -4.85 -8.73
C PRO A 127 13.03 -5.06 -9.75
N PHE A 128 13.23 -5.98 -10.70
CA PHE A 128 12.20 -6.31 -11.69
C PHE A 128 11.01 -7.04 -11.06
N LEU A 129 11.28 -7.95 -10.12
CA LEU A 129 10.22 -8.65 -9.37
C LEU A 129 9.38 -7.65 -8.55
N TRP A 130 10.03 -6.68 -7.91
CA TRP A 130 9.35 -5.62 -7.18
C TRP A 130 8.53 -4.70 -8.08
N LEU A 131 9.03 -4.38 -9.29
CA LEU A 131 8.27 -3.59 -10.27
C LEU A 131 7.02 -4.33 -10.73
N VAL A 132 7.13 -5.62 -11.08
CA VAL A 132 5.99 -6.45 -11.49
C VAL A 132 4.98 -6.59 -10.35
N PHE A 133 5.45 -6.83 -9.14
CA PHE A 133 4.60 -6.91 -7.95
C PHE A 133 3.92 -5.59 -7.64
N GLY A 134 4.65 -4.47 -7.71
CA GLY A 134 4.12 -3.13 -7.51
C GLY A 134 3.06 -2.77 -8.56
N ALA A 135 3.30 -3.11 -9.84
CA ALA A 135 2.33 -2.92 -10.91
C ALA A 135 1.04 -3.74 -10.66
N TRP A 136 1.19 -5.00 -10.23
CA TRP A 136 0.04 -5.83 -9.87
C TRP A 136 -0.78 -5.24 -8.72
N ILE A 137 -0.10 -4.81 -7.64
CA ILE A 137 -0.75 -4.18 -6.50
C ILE A 137 -1.45 -2.88 -6.90
N ALA A 138 -0.78 -2.01 -7.68
CA ALA A 138 -1.34 -0.76 -8.14
C ALA A 138 -2.62 -0.98 -8.97
N ALA A 139 -2.60 -1.92 -9.91
CA ALA A 139 -3.79 -2.26 -10.68
C ALA A 139 -4.93 -2.79 -9.80
N LEU A 140 -4.64 -3.77 -8.93
CA LEU A 140 -5.63 -4.35 -8.03
C LEU A 140 -6.22 -3.29 -7.09
N GLN A 141 -5.40 -2.38 -6.56
CA GLN A 141 -5.83 -1.32 -5.65
C GLN A 141 -6.94 -0.46 -6.25
N PHE A 142 -6.77 -0.01 -7.48
CA PHE A 142 -7.69 0.94 -8.11
C PHE A 142 -8.86 0.26 -8.84
N LEU A 143 -8.64 -0.87 -9.50
CA LEU A 143 -9.69 -1.62 -10.18
C LEU A 143 -10.70 -2.22 -9.19
N ASP A 144 -10.24 -2.53 -7.99
CA ASP A 144 -11.07 -3.11 -6.93
C ASP A 144 -12.19 -2.17 -6.46
N TYR A 145 -12.03 -0.83 -6.53
CA TYR A 145 -13.10 0.11 -6.17
C TYR A 145 -14.32 -0.02 -7.09
N ALA A 146 -14.08 -0.17 -8.39
CA ALA A 146 -15.16 -0.36 -9.37
C ALA A 146 -15.85 -1.72 -9.19
N ALA A 147 -15.06 -2.77 -8.98
CA ALA A 147 -15.58 -4.12 -8.73
C ALA A 147 -16.41 -4.18 -7.45
N ASP A 148 -15.93 -3.57 -6.36
CA ASP A 148 -16.64 -3.52 -5.08
C ASP A 148 -17.98 -2.79 -5.18
N ASN A 149 -18.04 -1.66 -5.89
CA ASN A 149 -19.27 -0.91 -6.09
C ASN A 149 -20.28 -1.65 -6.95
N GLN A 150 -19.84 -2.56 -7.81
CA GLN A 150 -20.70 -3.47 -8.58
C GLN A 150 -21.05 -4.76 -7.82
N GLY A 151 -20.60 -4.92 -6.59
CA GLY A 151 -20.93 -6.08 -5.74
C GLY A 151 -20.06 -7.31 -5.93
N TYR A 152 -18.96 -7.20 -6.69
CA TYR A 152 -18.01 -8.32 -6.80
C TYR A 152 -17.28 -8.53 -5.48
N SER A 153 -17.11 -9.79 -5.08
CA SER A 153 -16.23 -10.17 -3.97
C SER A 153 -14.77 -9.88 -4.32
N PHE A 154 -13.91 -9.83 -3.32
CA PHE A 154 -12.46 -9.66 -3.55
C PHE A 154 -11.88 -10.81 -4.37
N GLU A 155 -12.36 -12.03 -4.13
CA GLU A 155 -11.93 -13.24 -4.81
C GLU A 155 -12.35 -13.25 -6.30
N GLU A 156 -13.56 -12.81 -6.60
CA GLU A 156 -14.04 -12.65 -7.98
C GLU A 156 -13.29 -11.57 -8.73
N THR A 157 -13.03 -10.42 -8.07
CA THR A 157 -12.19 -9.36 -8.62
C THR A 157 -10.80 -9.90 -8.96
N LEU A 158 -10.17 -10.58 -8.01
CA LEU A 158 -8.84 -11.16 -8.20
C LEU A 158 -8.80 -12.18 -9.33
N ALA A 159 -9.81 -13.05 -9.43
CA ALA A 159 -9.95 -14.02 -10.51
C ALA A 159 -10.05 -13.34 -11.89
N SER A 160 -10.87 -12.30 -11.99
CA SER A 160 -11.04 -11.51 -13.22
C SER A 160 -9.73 -10.85 -13.66
N LEU A 161 -8.98 -10.27 -12.73
CA LEU A 161 -7.67 -9.66 -13.00
C LEU A 161 -6.64 -10.72 -13.42
N GLN A 162 -6.67 -11.90 -12.79
CA GLN A 162 -5.78 -13.01 -13.12
C GLN A 162 -6.03 -13.61 -14.50
N GLN A 163 -7.26 -13.60 -15.00
CA GLN A 163 -7.57 -14.03 -16.37
C GLN A 163 -6.97 -13.09 -17.42
N GLN A 164 -6.75 -11.82 -17.09
CA GLN A 164 -6.22 -10.80 -17.99
C GLN A 164 -4.90 -10.22 -17.48
N ARG A 165 -3.99 -11.05 -16.98
CA ARG A 165 -2.74 -10.64 -16.29
C ARG A 165 -1.94 -9.58 -17.02
N VAL A 166 -1.74 -9.75 -18.32
CA VAL A 166 -0.93 -8.81 -19.13
C VAL A 166 -1.56 -7.42 -19.15
N ARG A 167 -2.88 -7.34 -19.34
CA ARG A 167 -3.61 -6.07 -19.32
C ARG A 167 -3.61 -5.44 -17.94
N THR A 168 -3.84 -6.24 -16.91
CA THR A 168 -3.79 -5.81 -15.51
C THR A 168 -2.41 -5.25 -15.16
N LEU A 169 -1.33 -5.96 -15.50
CA LEU A 169 0.04 -5.51 -15.26
C LEU A 169 0.37 -4.26 -16.07
N GLY A 170 -0.06 -4.18 -17.34
CA GLY A 170 0.13 -2.99 -18.17
C GLY A 170 -0.54 -1.74 -17.58
N PHE A 171 -1.78 -1.90 -17.10
CA PHE A 171 -2.49 -0.81 -16.42
C PHE A 171 -1.78 -0.38 -15.13
N GLY A 172 -1.37 -1.33 -14.30
CA GLY A 172 -0.63 -1.04 -13.07
C GLY A 172 0.76 -0.43 -13.32
N ALA A 173 1.47 -0.88 -14.35
CA ALA A 173 2.74 -0.28 -14.75
C ALA A 173 2.56 1.19 -15.18
N LEU A 174 1.48 1.50 -15.90
CA LEU A 174 1.16 2.87 -16.27
C LEU A 174 0.90 3.74 -15.03
N ILE A 175 0.18 3.22 -14.03
CA ILE A 175 -0.04 3.92 -12.77
C ILE A 175 1.31 4.23 -12.09
N LEU A 176 2.20 3.24 -11.99
CA LEU A 176 3.53 3.43 -11.39
C LEU A 176 4.32 4.49 -12.14
N LEU A 177 4.33 4.46 -13.47
CA LEU A 177 5.06 5.45 -14.28
C LEU A 177 4.54 6.87 -14.05
N VAL A 178 3.23 7.07 -14.02
CA VAL A 178 2.63 8.39 -13.77
C VAL A 178 2.94 8.86 -12.35
N SER A 179 2.97 7.94 -11.37
CA SER A 179 3.30 8.24 -9.97
C SER A 179 4.76 8.70 -9.77
N LEU A 180 5.66 8.43 -10.72
CA LEU A 180 7.05 8.92 -10.65
C LEU A 180 7.18 10.43 -10.84
N VAL A 181 6.14 11.10 -11.36
CA VAL A 181 6.16 12.56 -11.57
C VAL A 181 5.58 13.24 -10.34
N PRO A 182 6.41 13.93 -9.50
CA PRO A 182 5.97 14.45 -8.20
C PRO A 182 4.79 15.42 -8.27
N ILE A 183 4.75 16.28 -9.30
CA ILE A 183 3.68 17.27 -9.51
C ILE A 183 2.35 16.58 -9.81
N LEU A 184 2.39 15.49 -10.60
CA LEU A 184 1.19 14.72 -10.95
C LEU A 184 0.69 13.88 -9.77
N ASN A 185 1.54 13.58 -8.79
CA ASN A 185 1.21 12.67 -7.70
C ASN A 185 -0.01 13.12 -6.86
N PHE A 186 -0.27 14.43 -6.75
CA PHE A 186 -1.48 14.94 -6.10
C PHE A 186 -2.76 14.60 -6.87
N LEU A 187 -2.68 14.48 -8.20
CA LEU A 187 -3.81 14.16 -9.07
C LEU A 187 -3.88 12.68 -9.43
N VAL A 188 -2.81 11.93 -9.20
CA VAL A 188 -2.72 10.51 -9.59
C VAL A 188 -3.86 9.71 -8.98
N ILE A 189 -4.16 9.87 -7.70
CA ILE A 189 -5.18 9.07 -7.02
C ILE A 189 -6.56 9.28 -7.66
N PRO A 190 -7.14 10.51 -7.70
CA PRO A 190 -8.47 10.69 -8.26
C PRO A 190 -8.53 10.37 -9.76
N VAL A 191 -7.52 10.75 -10.53
CA VAL A 191 -7.46 10.44 -11.96
C VAL A 191 -7.38 8.94 -12.20
N THR A 192 -6.60 8.22 -11.38
CA THR A 192 -6.48 6.77 -11.50
C THR A 192 -7.77 6.06 -11.11
N VAL A 193 -8.50 6.53 -10.08
CA VAL A 193 -9.82 5.97 -9.72
C VAL A 193 -10.79 6.10 -10.89
N ILE A 194 -10.85 7.29 -11.52
CA ILE A 194 -11.72 7.52 -12.69
C ILE A 194 -11.32 6.59 -13.85
N ALA A 195 -10.02 6.57 -14.19
CA ALA A 195 -9.49 5.75 -15.27
C ALA A 195 -9.68 4.25 -14.99
N ALA A 196 -9.45 3.79 -13.75
CA ALA A 196 -9.62 2.41 -13.34
C ALA A 196 -11.08 1.96 -13.43
N THR A 197 -12.00 2.81 -12.98
CA THR A 197 -13.45 2.51 -13.05
C THR A 197 -13.88 2.38 -14.50
N ARG A 198 -13.47 3.30 -15.37
CA ARG A 198 -13.74 3.22 -16.80
C ARG A 198 -13.11 1.99 -17.43
N TYR A 199 -11.84 1.71 -17.12
CA TYR A 199 -11.12 0.55 -17.64
C TYR A 199 -11.74 -0.77 -17.18
N TRP A 200 -12.26 -0.83 -15.95
CA TRP A 200 -13.01 -1.97 -15.44
C TRP A 200 -14.28 -2.24 -16.27
N LEU A 201 -15.07 -1.20 -16.52
CA LEU A 201 -16.28 -1.29 -17.34
C LEU A 201 -15.99 -1.79 -18.76
N ASP A 202 -14.94 -1.29 -19.38
CA ASP A 202 -14.62 -1.60 -20.77
C ASP A 202 -13.98 -2.99 -20.96
N ARG A 203 -13.39 -3.58 -19.91
CA ARG A 203 -12.50 -4.75 -20.08
C ARG A 203 -12.78 -5.95 -19.20
N TYR A 204 -13.44 -5.78 -18.09
CA TYR A 204 -13.59 -6.86 -17.10
C TYR A 204 -15.06 -7.27 -16.88
N GLN A 205 -16.01 -6.50 -17.34
CA GLN A 205 -17.40 -6.93 -17.32
C GLN A 205 -17.65 -8.03 -18.35
N PRO A 206 -18.40 -9.10 -18.00
CA PRO A 206 -18.94 -9.98 -19.00
C PRO A 206 -19.90 -9.19 -19.92
N ALA A 207 -19.75 -9.42 -21.22
CA ALA A 207 -20.63 -8.83 -22.24
C ALA A 207 -22.07 -9.31 -22.07
#